data_237750c59899061b4986889ef7243a90
#
_entry.id   237750c59899061b4986889ef7243a90
#
_cell.length_a   1.000
_cell.length_b   1.000
_cell.length_c   1.000
_cell.angle_alpha   90.00
_cell.angle_beta   90.00
_cell.angle_gamma   90.00
#
_symmetry.space_group_name_H-M   'P 1'
#
loop_
_entity.id
_entity.type
_entity.pdbx_description
1 polymer ?
#
loop_
_entity_poly.entity_id
_entity_poly.type
_entity_poly.pdbx_seq_one_letter_code
_entity_poly.pdbx_strand_id
1 'polypeptide(L)'
;MELNLLTWILALLPVLVVLILMLGFKWGGSRAGAAGWIAAVLIAWLFFAAGPRLIAYTQAKAVLLSLDVLYIIWTALLLYHTADEAGAVRMIGVSLPRLTADRTMQGLLIGWLFASFLQGMGGFGVPVAVAAPLLVGLGFNPVQAVVMACIGHGWAVNYGSLATSFQTLMAVTGLPGELLAPDSAWLLGLSAYVCGAIVALVAGGWRGLLRSLPAVLVLGSVMAFSQYALAVNRLW
;
A
#
# COMPACT_ATOMS: atom_id res chain seq x y z
N MET A 1 -26.85 -18.49 0.85
CA MET A 1 -26.21 -18.78 -0.45
C MET A 1 -25.05 -19.72 -0.20
N GLU A 2 -24.98 -20.85 -0.89
CA GLU A 2 -23.88 -21.80 -0.68
C GLU A 2 -22.60 -21.25 -1.31
N LEU A 3 -21.50 -21.30 -0.53
CA LEU A 3 -20.18 -20.95 -1.03
C LEU A 3 -19.70 -22.10 -1.94
N ASN A 4 -19.75 -21.88 -3.23
CA ASN A 4 -19.22 -22.80 -4.22
C ASN A 4 -18.20 -22.10 -5.13
N LEU A 5 -17.46 -22.87 -5.92
CA LEU A 5 -16.41 -22.33 -6.80
C LEU A 5 -16.95 -21.28 -7.77
N LEU A 6 -18.17 -21.44 -8.27
CA LEU A 6 -18.80 -20.49 -9.20
C LEU A 6 -19.07 -19.14 -8.53
N THR A 7 -19.64 -19.13 -7.32
CA THR A 7 -19.91 -17.89 -6.58
C THR A 7 -18.62 -17.18 -6.21
N TRP A 8 -17.56 -17.93 -5.95
CA TRP A 8 -16.24 -17.39 -5.66
C TRP A 8 -15.61 -16.72 -6.89
N ILE A 9 -15.68 -17.37 -8.05
CA ILE A 9 -15.21 -16.81 -9.33
C ILE A 9 -16.00 -15.54 -9.67
N LEU A 10 -17.33 -15.56 -9.54
CA LEU A 10 -18.19 -14.40 -9.80
C LEU A 10 -17.86 -13.21 -8.88
N ALA A 11 -17.57 -13.47 -7.59
CA ALA A 11 -17.16 -12.42 -6.66
C ALA A 11 -15.79 -11.81 -7.00
N LEU A 12 -14.88 -12.59 -7.58
CA LEU A 12 -13.55 -12.13 -8.01
C LEU A 12 -13.57 -11.40 -9.35
N LEU A 13 -14.58 -11.64 -10.19
CA LEU A 13 -14.65 -11.14 -11.56
C LEU A 13 -14.52 -9.61 -11.68
N PRO A 14 -15.12 -8.77 -10.82
CA PRO A 14 -14.91 -7.31 -10.88
C PRO A 14 -13.46 -6.89 -10.73
N VAL A 15 -12.70 -7.56 -9.85
CA VAL A 15 -11.27 -7.31 -9.65
C VAL A 15 -10.49 -7.71 -10.90
N LEU A 16 -10.81 -8.88 -11.49
CA LEU A 16 -10.18 -9.34 -12.73
C LEU A 16 -10.47 -8.39 -13.89
N VAL A 17 -11.69 -7.85 -13.99
CA VAL A 17 -12.05 -6.83 -15.00
C VAL A 17 -11.13 -5.62 -14.87
N VAL A 18 -10.93 -5.07 -13.68
CA VAL A 18 -10.03 -3.94 -13.45
C VAL A 18 -8.60 -4.29 -13.89
N LEU A 19 -8.08 -5.44 -13.46
CA LEU A 19 -6.73 -5.87 -13.81
C LEU A 19 -6.54 -6.06 -15.32
N ILE A 20 -7.48 -6.71 -16.00
CA ILE A 20 -7.42 -6.94 -17.45
C ILE A 20 -7.46 -5.60 -18.20
N LEU A 21 -8.33 -4.67 -17.79
CA LEU A 21 -8.44 -3.36 -18.44
C LEU A 21 -7.16 -2.52 -18.22
N MET A 22 -6.56 -2.57 -17.03
CA MET A 22 -5.33 -1.82 -16.75
C MET A 22 -4.10 -2.45 -17.44
N LEU A 23 -3.92 -3.77 -17.33
CA LEU A 23 -2.73 -4.45 -17.83
C LEU A 23 -2.81 -4.77 -19.33
N GLY A 24 -3.98 -5.25 -19.80
CA GLY A 24 -4.18 -5.64 -21.21
C GLY A 24 -4.52 -4.45 -22.10
N PHE A 25 -5.49 -3.64 -21.70
CA PHE A 25 -5.98 -2.51 -22.51
C PHE A 25 -5.32 -1.17 -22.15
N LYS A 26 -4.43 -1.15 -21.14
CA LYS A 26 -3.71 0.06 -20.66
C LYS A 26 -4.65 1.21 -20.27
N TRP A 27 -5.82 0.89 -19.75
CA TRP A 27 -6.74 1.90 -19.25
C TRP A 27 -6.19 2.55 -17.98
N GLY A 28 -6.46 3.85 -17.81
CA GLY A 28 -6.18 4.53 -16.55
C GLY A 28 -7.07 4.03 -15.42
N GLY A 29 -6.59 4.13 -14.18
CA GLY A 29 -7.27 3.60 -12.98
C GLY A 29 -8.72 4.06 -12.83
N SER A 30 -9.03 5.32 -13.13
CA SER A 30 -10.40 5.86 -13.04
C SER A 30 -11.37 5.15 -13.99
N ARG A 31 -10.97 4.89 -15.23
CA ARG A 31 -11.83 4.19 -16.23
C ARG A 31 -11.96 2.72 -15.89
N ALA A 32 -10.86 2.07 -15.53
CA ALA A 32 -10.88 0.66 -15.15
C ALA A 32 -11.68 0.45 -13.86
N GLY A 33 -11.54 1.33 -12.87
CA GLY A 33 -12.32 1.31 -11.63
C GLY A 33 -13.81 1.48 -11.86
N ALA A 34 -14.23 2.41 -12.73
CA ALA A 34 -15.62 2.59 -13.10
C ALA A 34 -16.20 1.33 -13.77
N ALA A 35 -15.46 0.69 -14.67
CA ALA A 35 -15.85 -0.56 -15.30
C ALA A 35 -15.98 -1.71 -14.29
N GLY A 36 -15.02 -1.82 -13.34
CA GLY A 36 -15.07 -2.80 -12.25
C GLY A 36 -16.27 -2.59 -11.33
N TRP A 37 -16.59 -1.33 -11.01
CA TRP A 37 -17.78 -1.00 -10.23
C TRP A 37 -19.07 -1.41 -10.96
N ILE A 38 -19.21 -1.10 -12.25
CA ILE A 38 -20.36 -1.54 -13.06
C ILE A 38 -20.47 -3.06 -13.06
N ALA A 39 -19.34 -3.77 -13.28
CA ALA A 39 -19.32 -5.22 -13.24
C ALA A 39 -19.76 -5.77 -11.89
N ALA A 40 -19.30 -5.19 -10.78
CA ALA A 40 -19.69 -5.59 -9.42
C ALA A 40 -21.20 -5.42 -9.19
N VAL A 41 -21.78 -4.27 -9.60
CA VAL A 41 -23.22 -4.01 -9.46
C VAL A 41 -24.04 -4.99 -10.30
N LEU A 42 -23.65 -5.24 -11.55
CA LEU A 42 -24.35 -6.19 -12.42
C LEU A 42 -24.28 -7.64 -11.88
N ILE A 43 -23.12 -8.07 -11.43
CA ILE A 43 -22.94 -9.41 -10.84
C ILE A 43 -23.76 -9.54 -9.56
N ALA A 44 -23.74 -8.53 -8.69
CA ALA A 44 -24.54 -8.52 -7.47
C ALA A 44 -26.04 -8.65 -7.78
N TRP A 45 -26.52 -7.91 -8.79
CA TRP A 45 -27.91 -7.94 -9.17
C TRP A 45 -28.32 -9.26 -9.82
N LEU A 46 -27.55 -9.74 -10.80
CA LEU A 46 -27.91 -10.91 -11.62
C LEU A 46 -27.69 -12.24 -10.92
N PHE A 47 -26.61 -12.35 -10.12
CA PHE A 47 -26.18 -13.64 -9.55
C PHE A 47 -26.32 -13.72 -8.03
N PHE A 48 -26.28 -12.60 -7.32
CA PHE A 48 -26.35 -12.57 -5.87
C PHE A 48 -27.70 -12.08 -5.32
N ALA A 49 -28.71 -11.97 -6.18
CA ALA A 49 -30.08 -11.55 -5.83
C ALA A 49 -30.13 -10.21 -5.06
N ALA A 50 -29.18 -9.32 -5.32
CA ALA A 50 -29.16 -8.00 -4.71
C ALA A 50 -30.28 -7.15 -5.32
N GLY A 51 -31.39 -7.00 -4.59
CA GLY A 51 -32.51 -6.18 -5.04
C GLY A 51 -32.17 -4.68 -5.13
N PRO A 52 -32.96 -3.89 -5.86
CA PRO A 52 -32.69 -2.45 -6.08
C PRO A 52 -32.52 -1.66 -4.78
N ARG A 53 -33.30 -2.00 -3.75
CA ARG A 53 -33.21 -1.35 -2.43
C ARG A 53 -31.86 -1.60 -1.76
N LEU A 54 -31.34 -2.84 -1.83
CA LEU A 54 -30.04 -3.20 -1.28
C LEU A 54 -28.92 -2.47 -2.02
N ILE A 55 -28.97 -2.47 -3.35
CA ILE A 55 -28.00 -1.76 -4.20
C ILE A 55 -28.01 -0.26 -3.86
N ALA A 56 -29.17 0.39 -3.84
CA ALA A 56 -29.29 1.81 -3.51
C ALA A 56 -28.71 2.14 -2.12
N TYR A 57 -29.05 1.34 -1.11
CA TYR A 57 -28.50 1.49 0.24
C TYR A 57 -26.97 1.34 0.28
N THR A 58 -26.45 0.31 -0.40
CA THR A 58 -25.01 0.05 -0.48
C THR A 58 -24.28 1.19 -1.21
N GLN A 59 -24.87 1.73 -2.29
CA GLN A 59 -24.29 2.87 -3.00
C GLN A 59 -24.28 4.14 -2.14
N ALA A 60 -25.37 4.43 -1.42
CA ALA A 60 -25.39 5.57 -0.51
C ALA A 60 -24.31 5.45 0.58
N LYS A 61 -24.16 4.25 1.18
CA LYS A 61 -23.10 3.96 2.15
C LYS A 61 -21.70 4.11 1.52
N ALA A 62 -21.53 3.63 0.29
CA ALA A 62 -20.24 3.73 -0.43
C ALA A 62 -19.87 5.19 -0.72
N VAL A 63 -20.82 6.05 -1.08
CA VAL A 63 -20.57 7.48 -1.29
C VAL A 63 -20.11 8.15 0.02
N LEU A 64 -20.79 7.90 1.13
CA LEU A 64 -20.40 8.45 2.42
C LEU A 64 -19.00 7.98 2.84
N LEU A 65 -18.70 6.69 2.68
CA LEU A 65 -17.37 6.15 2.95
C LEU A 65 -16.30 6.76 2.04
N SER A 66 -16.63 6.99 0.76
CA SER A 66 -15.71 7.65 -0.18
C SER A 66 -15.40 9.09 0.22
N LEU A 67 -16.38 9.84 0.73
CA LEU A 67 -16.16 11.20 1.23
C LEU A 67 -15.25 11.21 2.46
N ASP A 68 -15.44 10.27 3.37
CA ASP A 68 -14.58 10.10 4.54
C ASP A 68 -13.13 9.81 4.13
N VAL A 69 -12.93 8.86 3.21
CA VAL A 69 -11.62 8.53 2.64
C VAL A 69 -11.00 9.73 1.92
N LEU A 70 -11.77 10.48 1.14
CA LEU A 70 -11.27 11.68 0.45
C LEU A 70 -10.82 12.77 1.43
N TYR A 71 -11.53 12.96 2.53
CA TYR A 71 -11.14 13.89 3.58
C TYR A 71 -9.78 13.50 4.19
N ILE A 72 -9.58 12.22 4.49
CA ILE A 72 -8.30 11.71 4.97
C ILE A 72 -7.18 11.93 3.94
N ILE A 73 -7.45 11.65 2.65
CA ILE A 73 -6.48 11.87 1.57
C ILE A 73 -6.05 13.34 1.49
N TRP A 74 -6.99 14.28 1.55
CA TRP A 74 -6.68 15.71 1.47
C TRP A 74 -5.82 16.18 2.64
N THR A 75 -6.16 15.76 3.85
CA THR A 75 -5.37 16.12 5.05
C THR A 75 -3.98 15.49 5.04
N ALA A 76 -3.85 14.26 4.58
CA ALA A 76 -2.57 13.58 4.42
C ALA A 76 -1.68 14.28 3.38
N LEU A 77 -2.25 14.65 2.23
CA LEU A 77 -1.52 15.39 1.19
C LEU A 77 -1.12 16.79 1.66
N LEU A 78 -1.96 17.46 2.44
CA LEU A 78 -1.62 18.76 3.03
C LEU A 78 -0.42 18.63 3.97
N LEU A 79 -0.42 17.63 4.86
CA LEU A 79 0.71 17.34 5.74
C LEU A 79 2.00 17.07 4.94
N TYR A 80 1.90 16.23 3.91
CA TYR A 80 3.02 15.91 3.04
C TYR A 80 3.57 17.16 2.34
N HIS A 81 2.72 17.95 1.68
CA HIS A 81 3.17 19.16 0.98
C HIS A 81 3.79 20.20 1.92
N THR A 82 3.22 20.37 3.11
CA THR A 82 3.79 21.26 4.13
C THR A 82 5.19 20.81 4.55
N ALA A 83 5.38 19.50 4.78
CA ALA A 83 6.68 18.95 5.14
C ALA A 83 7.69 19.01 3.99
N ASP A 84 7.24 18.83 2.76
CA ASP A 84 8.08 18.90 1.55
C ASP A 84 8.52 20.34 1.26
N GLU A 85 7.60 21.33 1.31
CA GLU A 85 7.90 22.75 1.17
C GLU A 85 8.84 23.25 2.28
N ALA A 86 8.70 22.73 3.50
CA ALA A 86 9.65 22.98 4.59
C ALA A 86 11.04 22.35 4.35
N GLY A 87 11.21 21.56 3.29
CA GLY A 87 12.45 20.87 2.94
C GLY A 87 12.75 19.63 3.78
N ALA A 88 11.88 19.23 4.71
CA ALA A 88 12.11 18.10 5.61
C ALA A 88 12.21 16.77 4.84
N VAL A 89 11.29 16.52 3.90
CA VAL A 89 11.27 15.31 3.08
C VAL A 89 12.54 15.20 2.25
N ARG A 90 12.93 16.29 1.58
CA ARG A 90 14.16 16.35 0.78
C ARG A 90 15.41 16.16 1.63
N MET A 91 15.48 16.78 2.81
CA MET A 91 16.63 16.65 3.72
C MET A 91 16.83 15.19 4.15
N ILE A 92 15.78 14.50 4.56
CA ILE A 92 15.85 13.07 4.92
C ILE A 92 16.31 12.23 3.72
N GLY A 93 15.66 12.42 2.56
CA GLY A 93 15.97 11.66 1.35
C GLY A 93 17.42 11.79 0.87
N VAL A 94 18.02 12.98 1.00
CA VAL A 94 19.43 13.22 0.63
C VAL A 94 20.42 12.76 1.70
N SER A 95 20.01 12.75 2.97
CA SER A 95 20.88 12.39 4.10
C SER A 95 21.04 10.88 4.27
N LEU A 96 19.95 10.12 4.08
CA LEU A 96 19.96 8.67 4.28
C LEU A 96 21.03 7.92 3.45
N PRO A 97 21.21 8.18 2.14
CA PRO A 97 22.23 7.51 1.35
C PRO A 97 23.67 7.79 1.78
N ARG A 98 23.88 8.88 2.51
CA ARG A 98 25.23 9.24 3.03
C ARG A 98 25.67 8.37 4.19
N LEU A 99 24.75 7.62 4.80
CA LEU A 99 25.06 6.69 5.90
C LEU A 99 25.88 5.47 5.45
N THR A 100 25.87 5.17 4.15
CA THR A 100 26.57 4.00 3.62
C THR A 100 27.00 4.22 2.17
N ALA A 101 28.15 3.66 1.79
CA ALA A 101 28.62 3.59 0.41
C ALA A 101 28.08 2.34 -0.34
N ASP A 102 27.48 1.39 0.37
CA ASP A 102 26.96 0.16 -0.23
C ASP A 102 25.66 0.46 -0.98
N ARG A 103 25.67 0.17 -2.28
CA ARG A 103 24.55 0.45 -3.18
C ARG A 103 23.26 -0.29 -2.78
N THR A 104 23.37 -1.54 -2.32
CA THR A 104 22.20 -2.31 -1.89
C THR A 104 21.59 -1.69 -0.63
N MET A 105 22.42 -1.26 0.31
CA MET A 105 21.96 -0.57 1.51
C MET A 105 21.33 0.79 1.19
N GLN A 106 21.86 1.54 0.24
CA GLN A 106 21.21 2.78 -0.24
C GLN A 106 19.83 2.49 -0.83
N GLY A 107 19.69 1.42 -1.62
CA GLY A 107 18.41 0.95 -2.13
C GLY A 107 17.41 0.61 -1.03
N LEU A 108 17.86 -0.10 0.03
CA LEU A 108 17.03 -0.41 1.20
C LEU A 108 16.63 0.84 1.99
N LEU A 109 17.58 1.75 2.23
CA LEU A 109 17.31 2.98 2.98
C LEU A 109 16.28 3.87 2.28
N ILE A 110 16.35 4.02 0.96
CA ILE A 110 15.43 4.88 0.21
C ILE A 110 14.20 4.11 -0.28
N GLY A 111 14.42 2.95 -0.91
CA GLY A 111 13.33 2.19 -1.55
C GLY A 111 12.44 1.44 -0.57
N TRP A 112 12.91 1.17 0.65
CA TRP A 112 12.15 0.45 1.66
C TRP A 112 11.85 1.31 2.90
N LEU A 113 12.86 1.76 3.67
CA LEU A 113 12.61 2.51 4.89
C LEU A 113 11.96 3.88 4.62
N PHE A 114 12.60 4.68 3.76
CA PHE A 114 12.11 6.02 3.48
C PHE A 114 10.78 5.99 2.72
N ALA A 115 10.61 5.07 1.78
CA ALA A 115 9.33 4.86 1.10
C ALA A 115 8.22 4.46 2.09
N SER A 116 8.51 3.62 3.10
CA SER A 116 7.56 3.27 4.17
C SER A 116 7.24 4.46 5.07
N PHE A 117 8.21 5.29 5.39
CA PHE A 117 8.00 6.54 6.12
C PHE A 117 7.06 7.50 5.36
N LEU A 118 7.29 7.67 4.06
CA LEU A 118 6.43 8.48 3.21
C LEU A 118 5.01 7.89 3.08
N GLN A 119 4.88 6.57 3.11
CA GLN A 119 3.59 5.90 3.14
C GLN A 119 2.80 6.24 4.41
N GLY A 120 3.47 6.35 5.54
CA GLY A 120 2.85 6.81 6.79
C GLY A 120 2.31 8.23 6.70
N MET A 121 3.06 9.12 6.06
CA MET A 121 2.69 10.54 5.94
C MET A 121 1.58 10.82 4.93
N GLY A 122 1.69 10.26 3.71
CA GLY A 122 0.84 10.67 2.60
C GLY A 122 0.22 9.52 1.82
N GLY A 123 0.90 8.38 1.69
CA GLY A 123 0.45 7.26 0.87
C GLY A 123 0.17 7.65 -0.59
N PHE A 124 -0.87 7.08 -1.18
CA PHE A 124 -1.49 7.46 -2.46
C PHE A 124 -0.53 7.78 -3.61
N GLY A 125 0.63 7.09 -3.67
CA GLY A 125 1.65 7.28 -4.71
C GLY A 125 2.79 8.23 -4.33
N VAL A 126 2.70 8.98 -3.23
CA VAL A 126 3.77 9.85 -2.72
C VAL A 126 5.08 9.09 -2.52
N PRO A 127 5.11 7.88 -1.92
CA PRO A 127 6.35 7.13 -1.75
C PRO A 127 7.09 6.92 -3.07
N VAL A 128 6.37 6.55 -4.12
CA VAL A 128 6.98 6.29 -5.43
C VAL A 128 7.42 7.59 -6.09
N ALA A 129 6.58 8.63 -6.04
CA ALA A 129 6.88 9.92 -6.65
C ALA A 129 8.15 10.58 -6.07
N VAL A 130 8.46 10.32 -4.80
CA VAL A 130 9.62 10.91 -4.11
C VAL A 130 10.81 9.95 -4.10
N ALA A 131 10.62 8.69 -3.71
CA ALA A 131 11.72 7.74 -3.56
C ALA A 131 12.33 7.30 -4.91
N ALA A 132 11.52 7.14 -5.97
CA ALA A 132 12.04 6.70 -7.25
C ALA A 132 13.02 7.72 -7.89
N PRO A 133 12.73 9.03 -7.97
CA PRO A 133 13.73 10.02 -8.43
C PRO A 133 15.01 10.05 -7.60
N LEU A 134 14.92 9.88 -6.27
CA LEU A 134 16.11 9.81 -5.42
C LEU A 134 16.97 8.59 -5.75
N LEU A 135 16.36 7.42 -5.95
CA LEU A 135 17.06 6.21 -6.38
C LEU A 135 17.71 6.37 -7.76
N VAL A 136 17.03 7.01 -8.70
CA VAL A 136 17.63 7.35 -10.01
C VAL A 136 18.83 8.28 -9.84
N GLY A 137 18.73 9.29 -8.96
CA GLY A 137 19.85 10.17 -8.61
C GLY A 137 21.04 9.44 -7.99
N LEU A 138 20.84 8.29 -7.36
CA LEU A 138 21.89 7.39 -6.86
C LEU A 138 22.43 6.43 -7.94
N GLY A 139 21.96 6.54 -9.18
CA GLY A 139 22.41 5.74 -10.33
C GLY A 139 21.68 4.41 -10.52
N PHE A 140 20.54 4.19 -9.88
CA PHE A 140 19.70 3.03 -10.19
C PHE A 140 18.98 3.24 -11.52
N ASN A 141 18.74 2.14 -12.24
CA ASN A 141 17.91 2.19 -13.45
C ASN A 141 16.48 2.67 -13.10
N PRO A 142 15.84 3.53 -13.90
CA PRO A 142 14.50 4.07 -13.60
C PRO A 142 13.44 3.01 -13.31
N VAL A 143 13.45 1.89 -14.04
CA VAL A 143 12.51 0.78 -13.80
C VAL A 143 12.79 0.13 -12.44
N GLN A 144 14.05 -0.15 -12.13
CA GLN A 144 14.44 -0.69 -10.81
C GLN A 144 14.04 0.27 -9.67
N ALA A 145 14.25 1.56 -9.86
CA ALA A 145 13.92 2.59 -8.86
C ALA A 145 12.41 2.59 -8.56
N VAL A 146 11.57 2.57 -9.60
CA VAL A 146 10.11 2.51 -9.43
C VAL A 146 9.69 1.19 -8.78
N VAL A 147 10.24 0.05 -9.21
CA VAL A 147 9.95 -1.26 -8.62
C VAL A 147 10.31 -1.30 -7.14
N MET A 148 11.51 -0.82 -6.77
CA MET A 148 11.93 -0.77 -5.36
C MET A 148 11.02 0.13 -4.52
N ALA A 149 10.68 1.31 -5.03
CA ALA A 149 9.79 2.23 -4.34
C ALA A 149 8.37 1.65 -4.18
N CYS A 150 7.81 1.00 -5.22
CA CYS A 150 6.49 0.37 -5.15
C CYS A 150 6.43 -0.80 -4.18
N ILE A 151 7.43 -1.69 -4.21
CA ILE A 151 7.44 -2.88 -3.37
C ILE A 151 7.79 -2.52 -1.92
N GLY A 152 8.75 -1.62 -1.74
CA GLY A 152 9.28 -1.33 -0.41
C GLY A 152 8.26 -0.78 0.58
N HIS A 153 7.31 0.04 0.14
CA HIS A 153 6.27 0.56 1.03
C HIS A 153 5.01 -0.32 1.12
N GLY A 154 4.92 -1.37 0.28
CA GLY A 154 3.71 -2.19 0.15
C GLY A 154 3.23 -2.84 1.45
N TRP A 155 4.14 -3.20 2.36
CA TRP A 155 3.80 -3.77 3.66
C TRP A 155 3.11 -2.76 4.61
N ALA A 156 3.36 -1.46 4.44
CA ALA A 156 2.85 -0.41 5.31
C ALA A 156 1.49 0.16 4.86
N VAL A 157 0.90 -0.36 3.78
CA VAL A 157 -0.29 0.24 3.14
C VAL A 157 -1.50 0.26 4.07
N ASN A 158 -1.68 -0.76 4.91
CA ASN A 158 -2.90 -0.88 5.73
C ASN A 158 -2.99 0.17 6.84
N TYR A 159 -1.87 0.49 7.48
CA TYR A 159 -1.77 1.49 8.55
C TYR A 159 -1.18 2.82 8.08
N GLY A 160 -0.53 2.83 6.91
CA GLY A 160 -0.10 4.04 6.25
C GLY A 160 -1.28 4.86 5.72
N SER A 161 -1.01 6.03 5.19
CA SER A 161 -2.06 6.93 4.70
C SER A 161 -3.12 7.22 5.77
N LEU A 162 -2.69 7.46 7.01
CA LEU A 162 -3.56 7.67 8.17
C LEU A 162 -4.56 6.52 8.38
N ALA A 163 -4.11 5.29 8.18
CA ALA A 163 -4.87 4.05 8.37
C ALA A 163 -6.16 3.94 7.53
N THR A 164 -6.27 4.65 6.41
CA THR A 164 -7.46 4.66 5.54
C THR A 164 -7.91 3.26 5.13
N SER A 165 -6.96 2.39 4.74
CA SER A 165 -7.27 1.01 4.34
C SER A 165 -7.79 0.19 5.50
N PHE A 166 -7.24 0.36 6.70
CA PHE A 166 -7.68 -0.33 7.90
C PHE A 166 -9.08 0.13 8.36
N GLN A 167 -9.34 1.44 8.31
CA GLN A 167 -10.67 1.98 8.59
C GLN A 167 -11.72 1.48 7.60
N THR A 168 -11.36 1.41 6.32
CA THR A 168 -12.23 0.81 5.29
C THR A 168 -12.52 -0.66 5.60
N LEU A 169 -11.50 -1.43 6.02
CA LEU A 169 -11.68 -2.83 6.43
C LEU A 169 -12.69 -2.96 7.58
N MET A 170 -12.57 -2.14 8.63
CA MET A 170 -13.53 -2.09 9.74
C MET A 170 -14.95 -1.74 9.25
N ALA A 171 -15.08 -0.73 8.40
CA ALA A 171 -16.37 -0.28 7.89
C ALA A 171 -17.09 -1.33 7.01
N VAL A 172 -16.33 -2.10 6.23
CA VAL A 172 -16.88 -3.14 5.35
C VAL A 172 -17.21 -4.42 6.09
N THR A 173 -16.36 -4.83 7.04
CA THR A 173 -16.56 -6.07 7.81
C THR A 173 -17.54 -5.89 8.96
N GLY A 174 -17.68 -4.67 9.49
CA GLY A 174 -18.43 -4.39 10.71
C GLY A 174 -17.75 -4.93 11.98
N LEU A 175 -16.50 -5.39 11.88
CA LEU A 175 -15.73 -5.91 13.00
C LEU A 175 -14.97 -4.78 13.71
N PRO A 176 -14.81 -4.86 15.04
CA PRO A 176 -14.05 -3.86 15.79
C PRO A 176 -12.56 -3.96 15.47
N GLY A 177 -11.89 -2.81 15.49
CA GLY A 177 -10.46 -2.71 15.17
C GLY A 177 -9.57 -3.55 16.09
N GLU A 178 -9.95 -3.71 17.37
CA GLU A 178 -9.25 -4.54 18.33
C GLU A 178 -9.14 -6.01 17.93
N LEU A 179 -10.12 -6.51 17.18
CA LEU A 179 -10.11 -7.87 16.65
C LEU A 179 -9.27 -8.00 15.40
N LEU A 180 -9.30 -6.97 14.52
CA LEU A 180 -8.65 -7.01 13.22
C LEU A 180 -7.17 -6.59 13.28
N ALA A 181 -6.81 -5.68 14.19
CA ALA A 181 -5.50 -5.06 14.19
C ALA A 181 -4.34 -6.03 14.49
N PRO A 182 -4.41 -6.95 15.47
CA PRO A 182 -3.32 -7.87 15.76
C PRO A 182 -2.98 -8.78 14.57
N ASP A 183 -3.99 -9.39 13.95
CA ASP A 183 -3.80 -10.30 12.82
C ASP A 183 -3.30 -9.55 11.59
N SER A 184 -3.88 -8.38 11.31
CA SER A 184 -3.46 -7.51 10.23
C SER A 184 -2.00 -7.06 10.40
N ALA A 185 -1.63 -6.62 11.60
CA ALA A 185 -0.27 -6.18 11.90
C ALA A 185 0.75 -7.32 11.81
N TRP A 186 0.38 -8.53 12.24
CA TRP A 186 1.22 -9.70 12.13
C TRP A 186 1.50 -10.08 10.67
N LEU A 187 0.47 -10.17 9.84
CA LEU A 187 0.59 -10.50 8.42
C LEU A 187 1.43 -9.45 7.66
N LEU A 188 1.19 -8.17 7.94
CA LEU A 188 1.97 -7.09 7.35
C LEU A 188 3.40 -7.05 7.87
N GLY A 189 3.62 -7.37 9.14
CA GLY A 189 4.97 -7.54 9.71
C GLY A 189 5.77 -8.61 8.97
N LEU A 190 5.17 -9.75 8.64
CA LEU A 190 5.79 -10.78 7.80
C LEU A 190 6.09 -10.26 6.40
N SER A 191 5.15 -9.51 5.79
CA SER A 191 5.36 -8.95 4.46
C SER A 191 6.45 -7.89 4.42
N ALA A 192 6.76 -7.21 5.54
CA ALA A 192 7.86 -6.27 5.61
C ALA A 192 9.21 -6.92 5.25
N TYR A 193 9.48 -8.12 5.77
CA TYR A 193 10.71 -8.85 5.44
C TYR A 193 10.77 -9.22 3.95
N VAL A 194 9.64 -9.65 3.39
CA VAL A 194 9.55 -10.00 1.97
C VAL A 194 9.82 -8.76 1.12
N CYS A 195 9.20 -7.64 1.44
CA CYS A 195 9.41 -6.36 0.74
C CYS A 195 10.90 -5.94 0.81
N GLY A 196 11.49 -5.97 1.99
CA GLY A 196 12.91 -5.65 2.17
C GLY A 196 13.84 -6.59 1.38
N ALA A 197 13.56 -7.90 1.40
CA ALA A 197 14.33 -8.88 0.65
C ALA A 197 14.23 -8.66 -0.87
N ILE A 198 13.04 -8.35 -1.39
CA ILE A 198 12.85 -8.07 -2.82
C ILE A 198 13.56 -6.75 -3.20
N VAL A 199 13.47 -5.71 -2.38
CA VAL A 199 14.20 -4.46 -2.62
C VAL A 199 15.71 -4.70 -2.65
N ALA A 200 16.26 -5.49 -1.72
CA ALA A 200 17.66 -5.87 -1.72
C ALA A 200 18.06 -6.66 -2.97
N LEU A 201 17.19 -7.59 -3.40
CA LEU A 201 17.39 -8.39 -4.61
C LEU A 201 17.41 -7.51 -5.87
N VAL A 202 16.50 -6.57 -5.99
CA VAL A 202 16.42 -5.65 -7.14
C VAL A 202 17.61 -4.68 -7.15
N ALA A 203 18.05 -4.21 -5.97
CA ALA A 203 19.13 -3.26 -5.84
C ALA A 203 20.53 -3.87 -6.11
N GLY A 204 20.78 -5.10 -5.64
CA GLY A 204 22.13 -5.70 -5.65
C GLY A 204 22.19 -7.15 -6.16
N GLY A 205 21.08 -7.66 -6.73
CA GLY A 205 20.97 -9.06 -7.15
C GLY A 205 21.07 -10.04 -5.98
N TRP A 206 21.30 -11.30 -6.29
CA TRP A 206 21.36 -12.35 -5.27
C TRP A 206 22.47 -12.14 -4.22
N ARG A 207 23.63 -11.66 -4.67
CA ARG A 207 24.74 -11.34 -3.78
C ARG A 207 24.42 -10.16 -2.85
N GLY A 208 23.74 -9.15 -3.38
CA GLY A 208 23.27 -8.01 -2.61
C GLY A 208 22.27 -8.44 -1.52
N LEU A 209 21.31 -9.29 -1.89
CA LEU A 209 20.34 -9.86 -0.94
C LEU A 209 21.05 -10.61 0.21
N LEU A 210 21.93 -11.56 -0.11
CA LEU A 210 22.63 -12.36 0.92
C LEU A 210 23.46 -11.48 1.86
N ARG A 211 24.15 -10.47 1.31
CA ARG A 211 24.98 -9.56 2.09
C ARG A 211 24.15 -8.63 3.00
N SER A 212 23.00 -8.18 2.54
CA SER A 212 22.12 -7.27 3.29
C SER A 212 21.07 -7.99 4.13
N LEU A 213 21.03 -9.33 4.10
CA LEU A 213 20.05 -10.13 4.86
C LEU A 213 20.03 -9.80 6.36
N PRO A 214 21.17 -9.62 7.06
CA PRO A 214 21.16 -9.20 8.46
C PRO A 214 20.47 -7.85 8.67
N ALA A 215 20.70 -6.90 7.77
CA ALA A 215 20.04 -5.59 7.83
C ALA A 215 18.52 -5.71 7.57
N VAL A 216 18.12 -6.52 6.60
CA VAL A 216 16.68 -6.79 6.33
C VAL A 216 16.01 -7.42 7.56
N LEU A 217 16.67 -8.37 8.22
CA LEU A 217 16.14 -9.01 9.43
C LEU A 217 16.04 -8.01 10.59
N VAL A 218 17.08 -7.24 10.87
CA VAL A 218 17.07 -6.28 11.99
C VAL A 218 16.05 -5.17 11.75
N LEU A 219 16.11 -4.49 10.60
CA LEU A 219 15.21 -3.39 10.29
C LEU A 219 13.78 -3.87 10.13
N GLY A 220 13.56 -5.02 9.49
CA GLY A 220 12.24 -5.65 9.37
C GLY A 220 11.65 -6.00 10.73
N SER A 221 12.48 -6.51 11.67
CA SER A 221 12.04 -6.80 13.04
C SER A 221 11.62 -5.54 13.78
N VAL A 222 12.40 -4.48 13.69
CA VAL A 222 12.05 -3.18 14.31
C VAL A 222 10.74 -2.66 13.76
N MET A 223 10.57 -2.68 12.43
CA MET A 223 9.36 -2.19 11.76
C MET A 223 8.15 -3.05 12.10
N ALA A 224 8.25 -4.37 12.00
CA ALA A 224 7.16 -5.31 12.29
C ALA A 224 6.75 -5.26 13.77
N PHE A 225 7.72 -5.24 14.68
CA PHE A 225 7.45 -5.15 16.12
C PHE A 225 6.80 -3.82 16.50
N SER A 226 7.32 -2.69 15.97
CA SER A 226 6.73 -1.37 16.24
C SER A 226 5.30 -1.29 15.73
N GLN A 227 5.03 -1.77 14.51
CA GLN A 227 3.68 -1.80 13.97
C GLN A 227 2.75 -2.69 14.80
N TYR A 228 3.19 -3.89 15.18
CA TYR A 228 2.41 -4.79 16.02
C TYR A 228 2.13 -4.17 17.39
N ALA A 229 3.14 -3.60 18.03
CA ALA A 229 2.98 -2.95 19.35
C ALA A 229 1.99 -1.79 19.30
N LEU A 230 2.02 -0.97 18.25
CA LEU A 230 1.05 0.11 18.07
C LEU A 230 -0.35 -0.44 17.83
N ALA A 231 -0.48 -1.46 16.98
CA ALA A 231 -1.76 -2.08 16.64
C ALA A 231 -2.47 -2.70 17.88
N VAL A 232 -1.77 -3.45 18.70
CA VAL A 232 -2.36 -4.06 19.91
C VAL A 232 -2.71 -3.03 21.00
N ASN A 233 -2.06 -1.87 20.99
CA ASN A 233 -2.34 -0.77 21.89
C ASN A 233 -3.38 0.23 21.35
N ARG A 234 -4.10 -0.12 20.29
CA ARG A 234 -5.17 0.69 19.65
C ARG A 234 -4.69 2.02 19.09
N LEU A 235 -3.45 2.09 18.67
CA LEU A 235 -2.82 3.27 18.05
C LEU A 235 -2.75 3.13 16.52
N TRP A 236 -3.91 2.82 15.91
CA TRP A 236 -4.07 2.73 14.46
C TRP A 236 -4.81 3.92 13.88
#